data_fbcda97aee190dfe10916c005eccb97c
#
_entry.id   fbcda97aee190dfe10916c005eccb97c
#
_cell.length_a   1.000
_cell.length_b   1.000
_cell.length_c   1.000
_cell.angle_alpha   90.00
_cell.angle_beta   90.00
_cell.angle_gamma   90.00
#
_symmetry.space_group_name_H-M   'P 1'
#
loop_
_entity.id
_entity.type
_entity.pdbx_description
1 polymer ?
#
loop_
_entity_poly.entity_id
_entity_poly.type
_entity_poly.pdbx_seq_one_letter_code
_entity_poly.pdbx_strand_id
1 'polypeptide(L)'
;MDAIDVKLLELLQDNAEMTIQQLSSEVHLSTTPCWKRINQLKNLGYISKTVSLVDRKKIGLNVTTMVFVTLSTHDQEKIKIFDETIKQIPEVLECYRMSGEIDYLLKVVVSDIESYDSFYKRLIDKVQFAKITSHFAIEEIKHTTEIPLSLIEKTLRSKD
;
A
#
# COMPACT_ATOMS: atom_id res chain seq x y z
N MET A 1 -14.27 -18.51 1.36
CA MET A 1 -14.07 -17.84 0.04
C MET A 1 -13.97 -18.95 -1.00
N ASP A 2 -14.80 -18.91 -2.03
CA ASP A 2 -14.81 -19.88 -3.13
C ASP A 2 -14.25 -19.28 -4.44
N ALA A 3 -14.23 -20.06 -5.53
CA ALA A 3 -13.70 -19.60 -6.82
C ALA A 3 -14.43 -18.39 -7.40
N ILE A 4 -15.75 -18.28 -7.14
CA ILE A 4 -16.56 -17.14 -7.58
C ILE A 4 -16.14 -15.88 -6.82
N ASP A 5 -15.89 -15.99 -5.51
CA ASP A 5 -15.44 -14.89 -4.69
C ASP A 5 -14.06 -14.38 -5.14
N VAL A 6 -13.14 -15.30 -5.47
CA VAL A 6 -11.82 -14.96 -6.03
C VAL A 6 -11.99 -14.22 -7.35
N LYS A 7 -12.85 -14.71 -8.25
CA LYS A 7 -13.10 -14.05 -9.53
C LYS A 7 -13.71 -12.65 -9.37
N LEU A 8 -14.61 -12.47 -8.42
CA LEU A 8 -15.17 -11.14 -8.09
C LEU A 8 -14.09 -10.18 -7.57
N LEU A 9 -13.17 -10.67 -6.74
CA LEU A 9 -12.05 -9.85 -6.25
C LEU A 9 -11.09 -9.46 -7.38
N GLU A 10 -10.78 -10.37 -8.32
CA GLU A 10 -9.96 -10.07 -9.51
C GLU A 10 -10.60 -8.95 -10.35
N LEU A 11 -11.88 -9.10 -10.69
CA LEU A 11 -12.60 -8.10 -11.48
C LEU A 11 -12.65 -6.73 -10.79
N LEU A 12 -12.87 -6.72 -9.46
CA LEU A 12 -12.94 -5.47 -8.70
C LEU A 12 -11.56 -4.83 -8.47
N GLN A 13 -10.47 -5.59 -8.49
CA GLN A 13 -9.12 -5.04 -8.48
C GLN A 13 -8.75 -4.39 -9.82
N ASP A 14 -9.18 -5.00 -10.93
CA ASP A 14 -8.96 -4.48 -12.28
C ASP A 14 -9.81 -3.23 -12.54
N ASN A 15 -11.11 -3.32 -12.25
CA ASN A 15 -12.04 -2.21 -12.44
C ASN A 15 -13.11 -2.14 -11.36
N ALA A 16 -12.91 -1.27 -10.38
CA ALA A 16 -13.85 -1.06 -9.28
C ALA A 16 -15.15 -0.32 -9.70
N GLU A 17 -15.23 0.23 -10.93
CA GLU A 17 -16.41 0.91 -11.45
C GLU A 17 -17.38 -0.03 -12.18
N MET A 18 -17.07 -1.32 -12.29
CA MET A 18 -17.98 -2.30 -12.86
C MET A 18 -19.30 -2.32 -12.14
N THR A 19 -20.38 -2.28 -12.92
CA THR A 19 -21.75 -2.39 -12.39
C THR A 19 -22.02 -3.81 -11.88
N ILE A 20 -23.01 -3.95 -11.00
CA ILE A 20 -23.41 -5.27 -10.50
C ILE A 20 -23.90 -6.19 -11.62
N GLN A 21 -24.47 -5.64 -12.70
CA GLN A 21 -24.88 -6.39 -13.89
C GLN A 21 -23.68 -6.95 -14.63
N GLN A 22 -22.64 -6.15 -14.87
CA GLN A 22 -21.40 -6.59 -15.49
C GLN A 22 -20.72 -7.69 -14.65
N LEU A 23 -20.54 -7.45 -13.35
CA LEU A 23 -19.94 -8.43 -12.43
C LEU A 23 -20.72 -9.74 -12.41
N SER A 24 -22.07 -9.68 -12.33
CA SER A 24 -22.90 -10.87 -12.31
C SER A 24 -22.82 -11.68 -13.59
N SER A 25 -22.69 -11.00 -14.75
CA SER A 25 -22.48 -11.64 -16.05
C SER A 25 -21.16 -12.39 -16.11
N GLU A 26 -20.04 -11.76 -15.64
CA GLU A 26 -18.71 -12.35 -15.64
C GLU A 26 -18.60 -13.60 -14.76
N VAL A 27 -19.36 -13.65 -13.67
CA VAL A 27 -19.35 -14.80 -12.74
C VAL A 27 -20.54 -15.75 -12.93
N HIS A 28 -21.34 -15.57 -13.98
CA HIS A 28 -22.52 -16.38 -14.32
C HIS A 28 -23.52 -16.50 -13.17
N LEU A 29 -23.80 -15.42 -12.46
CA LEU A 29 -24.79 -15.31 -11.41
C LEU A 29 -25.89 -14.30 -11.81
N SER A 30 -27.05 -14.37 -11.13
CA SER A 30 -27.98 -13.23 -11.15
C SER A 30 -27.47 -12.10 -10.24
N THR A 31 -27.97 -10.88 -10.45
CA THR A 31 -27.49 -9.66 -9.75
C THR A 31 -27.61 -9.75 -8.22
N THR A 32 -28.69 -10.33 -7.71
CA THR A 32 -28.93 -10.42 -6.26
C THR A 32 -27.89 -11.28 -5.53
N PRO A 33 -27.60 -12.53 -5.91
CA PRO A 33 -26.55 -13.32 -5.26
C PRO A 33 -25.15 -12.72 -5.50
N CYS A 34 -24.88 -12.12 -6.65
CA CYS A 34 -23.62 -11.43 -6.90
C CYS A 34 -23.42 -10.27 -5.91
N TRP A 35 -24.42 -9.41 -5.74
CA TRP A 35 -24.42 -8.32 -4.78
C TRP A 35 -24.23 -8.80 -3.34
N LYS A 36 -24.90 -9.88 -2.94
CA LYS A 36 -24.75 -10.47 -1.59
C LYS A 36 -23.31 -10.93 -1.34
N ARG A 37 -22.67 -11.58 -2.31
CA ARG A 37 -21.28 -12.02 -2.20
C ARG A 37 -20.32 -10.85 -2.05
N ILE A 38 -20.45 -9.80 -2.86
CA ILE A 38 -19.60 -8.61 -2.77
C ILE A 38 -19.74 -7.95 -1.38
N ASN A 39 -20.96 -7.81 -0.87
CA ASN A 39 -21.17 -7.27 0.47
C ASN A 39 -20.58 -8.18 1.57
N GLN A 40 -20.66 -9.49 1.41
CA GLN A 40 -20.01 -10.42 2.33
C GLN A 40 -18.49 -10.27 2.31
N LEU A 41 -17.86 -10.14 1.13
CA LEU A 41 -16.44 -9.89 0.99
C LEU A 41 -16.02 -8.57 1.65
N LYS A 42 -16.83 -7.51 1.53
CA LYS A 42 -16.61 -6.23 2.24
C LYS A 42 -16.74 -6.40 3.75
N ASN A 43 -17.81 -7.05 4.22
CA ASN A 43 -18.06 -7.23 5.65
C ASN A 43 -17.01 -8.12 6.33
N LEU A 44 -16.46 -9.10 5.60
CA LEU A 44 -15.36 -9.95 6.08
C LEU A 44 -13.98 -9.30 5.95
N GLY A 45 -13.90 -8.08 5.40
CA GLY A 45 -12.66 -7.31 5.29
C GLY A 45 -11.74 -7.72 4.13
N TYR A 46 -12.17 -8.60 3.22
CA TYR A 46 -11.40 -8.92 1.99
C TYR A 46 -11.27 -7.70 1.07
N ILE A 47 -12.28 -6.84 1.05
CA ILE A 47 -12.24 -5.54 0.39
C ILE A 47 -12.16 -4.49 1.49
N SER A 48 -10.98 -3.93 1.70
CA SER A 48 -10.73 -2.94 2.77
C SER A 48 -11.32 -1.58 2.43
N LYS A 49 -11.17 -1.13 1.18
CA LYS A 49 -11.69 0.15 0.66
C LYS A 49 -11.68 0.16 -0.88
N THR A 50 -12.47 1.05 -1.44
CA THR A 50 -12.44 1.38 -2.87
C THR A 50 -11.94 2.81 -3.03
N VAL A 51 -10.93 3.03 -3.87
CA VAL A 51 -10.29 4.32 -4.08
C VAL A 51 -10.01 4.56 -5.56
N SER A 52 -9.97 5.82 -5.96
CA SER A 52 -9.42 6.21 -7.25
C SER A 52 -7.90 6.33 -7.15
N LEU A 53 -7.18 5.78 -8.12
CA LEU A 53 -5.73 5.92 -8.21
C LEU A 53 -5.39 7.20 -8.96
N VAL A 54 -4.62 8.08 -8.32
CA VAL A 54 -4.19 9.35 -8.90
C VAL A 54 -2.81 9.19 -9.50
N ASP A 55 -2.64 9.62 -10.75
CA ASP A 55 -1.33 9.70 -11.39
C ASP A 55 -0.50 10.82 -10.76
N ARG A 56 0.42 10.43 -9.88
CA ARG A 56 1.28 11.35 -9.13
C ARG A 56 2.15 12.24 -10.01
N LYS A 57 2.58 11.75 -11.20
CA LYS A 57 3.38 12.54 -12.13
C LYS A 57 2.57 13.67 -12.74
N LYS A 58 1.29 13.41 -13.08
CA LYS A 58 0.40 14.43 -13.62
C LYS A 58 0.07 15.55 -12.63
N ILE A 59 0.13 15.27 -11.34
CA ILE A 59 -0.04 16.27 -10.27
C ILE A 59 1.28 16.86 -9.76
N GLY A 60 2.40 16.58 -10.44
CA GLY A 60 3.70 17.20 -10.15
C GLY A 60 4.56 16.49 -9.09
N LEU A 61 4.14 15.34 -8.56
CA LEU A 61 4.93 14.55 -7.60
C LEU A 61 5.90 13.62 -8.34
N ASN A 62 7.00 14.17 -8.83
CA ASN A 62 7.90 13.49 -9.77
C ASN A 62 9.02 12.69 -9.12
N VAL A 63 9.34 12.97 -7.85
CA VAL A 63 10.47 12.37 -7.14
C VAL A 63 9.96 11.30 -6.18
N THR A 64 10.47 10.07 -6.34
CA THR A 64 10.30 8.98 -5.38
C THR A 64 11.63 8.66 -4.73
N THR A 65 11.64 8.56 -3.41
CA THR A 65 12.83 8.24 -2.64
C THR A 65 12.55 7.08 -1.69
N MET A 66 13.45 6.10 -1.68
CA MET A 66 13.48 5.05 -0.67
C MET A 66 14.43 5.49 0.44
N VAL A 67 13.91 5.68 1.64
CA VAL A 67 14.65 6.14 2.80
C VAL A 67 14.82 4.99 3.78
N PHE A 68 16.07 4.62 4.02
CA PHE A 68 16.46 3.57 4.96
C PHE A 68 16.88 4.21 6.26
N VAL A 69 16.29 3.78 7.34
CA VAL A 69 16.44 4.38 8.67
C VAL A 69 16.94 3.34 9.66
N THR A 70 17.98 3.74 10.43
CA THR A 70 18.41 3.04 11.64
C THR A 70 18.29 4.00 12.81
N LEU A 71 17.54 3.61 13.85
CA LEU A 71 17.34 4.41 15.05
C LEU A 71 18.58 4.37 15.92
N SER A 72 18.83 5.44 16.65
CA SER A 72 19.96 5.50 17.63
C SER A 72 19.74 4.63 18.85
N THR A 73 18.52 4.22 19.11
CA THR A 73 18.12 3.38 20.25
C THR A 73 16.80 2.65 19.93
N HIS A 74 16.64 1.46 20.48
CA HIS A 74 15.44 0.63 20.35
C HIS A 74 14.52 0.77 21.58
N ASP A 75 14.56 1.91 22.27
CA ASP A 75 13.62 2.25 23.32
C ASP A 75 12.18 2.29 22.77
N GLN A 76 11.26 1.60 23.45
CA GLN A 76 9.86 1.46 22.98
C GLN A 76 9.13 2.80 22.89
N GLU A 77 9.44 3.74 23.76
CA GLU A 77 8.84 5.07 23.75
C GLU A 77 9.28 5.85 22.50
N LYS A 78 10.58 5.80 22.19
CA LYS A 78 11.13 6.45 20.98
C LYS A 78 10.63 5.80 19.68
N ILE A 79 10.48 4.48 19.65
CA ILE A 79 9.86 3.75 18.54
C ILE A 79 8.43 4.25 18.33
N LYS A 80 7.64 4.38 19.39
CA LYS A 80 6.27 4.88 19.30
C LYS A 80 6.21 6.32 18.79
N ILE A 81 7.11 7.19 19.27
CA ILE A 81 7.22 8.58 18.79
C ILE A 81 7.54 8.59 17.29
N PHE A 82 8.47 7.74 16.84
CA PHE A 82 8.78 7.59 15.41
C PHE A 82 7.55 7.17 14.61
N ASP A 83 6.88 6.09 15.02
CA ASP A 83 5.71 5.55 14.33
C ASP A 83 4.57 6.59 14.21
N GLU A 84 4.32 7.35 15.28
CA GLU A 84 3.31 8.42 15.26
C GLU A 84 3.74 9.62 14.41
N THR A 85 5.02 9.96 14.44
CA THR A 85 5.57 11.03 13.60
C THR A 85 5.40 10.70 12.11
N ILE A 86 5.79 9.48 11.71
CA ILE A 86 5.71 9.05 10.31
C ILE A 86 4.27 9.06 9.79
N LYS A 87 3.29 8.65 10.60
CA LYS A 87 1.87 8.68 10.24
C LYS A 87 1.34 10.09 9.94
N GLN A 88 1.99 11.13 10.46
CA GLN A 88 1.59 12.53 10.25
C GLN A 88 2.30 13.20 9.07
N ILE A 89 3.24 12.54 8.42
CA ILE A 89 4.02 13.10 7.31
C ILE A 89 3.35 12.66 5.99
N PRO A 90 2.68 13.57 5.26
CA PRO A 90 1.92 13.21 4.06
C PRO A 90 2.79 12.74 2.89
N GLU A 91 4.06 13.13 2.84
CA GLU A 91 5.00 12.72 1.82
C GLU A 91 5.40 11.23 1.94
N VAL A 92 5.20 10.62 3.12
CA VAL A 92 5.46 9.20 3.35
C VAL A 92 4.24 8.39 2.94
N LEU A 93 4.33 7.71 1.80
CA LEU A 93 3.25 6.86 1.30
C LEU A 93 3.24 5.48 1.96
N GLU A 94 4.42 4.95 2.26
CA GLU A 94 4.60 3.62 2.83
C GLU A 94 5.72 3.65 3.87
N CYS A 95 5.52 2.94 4.97
CA CYS A 95 6.54 2.73 6.01
C CYS A 95 6.49 1.27 6.45
N TYR A 96 7.64 0.59 6.37
CA TYR A 96 7.80 -0.79 6.78
C TYR A 96 8.84 -0.89 7.88
N ARG A 97 8.51 -1.60 8.96
CA ARG A 97 9.50 -2.05 9.93
C ARG A 97 10.24 -3.25 9.36
N MET A 98 11.55 -3.17 9.37
CA MET A 98 12.43 -4.16 8.74
C MET A 98 13.06 -5.09 9.79
N SER A 99 13.52 -6.24 9.36
CA SER A 99 14.42 -7.11 10.11
C SER A 99 15.83 -6.98 9.54
N GLY A 100 16.86 -6.97 10.39
CA GLY A 100 18.27 -6.87 9.97
C GLY A 100 18.91 -5.54 10.35
N GLU A 101 19.82 -5.03 9.50
CA GLU A 101 20.64 -3.84 9.79
C GLU A 101 19.88 -2.51 9.73
N ILE A 102 18.72 -2.52 9.10
CA ILE A 102 17.86 -1.36 8.89
C ILE A 102 16.60 -1.55 9.70
N ASP A 103 16.20 -0.54 10.48
CA ASP A 103 14.98 -0.62 11.28
C ASP A 103 13.72 -0.33 10.48
N TYR A 104 13.79 0.66 9.55
CA TYR A 104 12.65 1.08 8.75
C TYR A 104 13.02 1.40 7.30
N LEU A 105 12.08 1.09 6.41
CA LEU A 105 12.07 1.53 5.03
C LEU A 105 10.87 2.45 4.81
N LEU A 106 11.11 3.67 4.31
CA LEU A 106 10.08 4.61 3.92
C LEU A 106 10.07 4.78 2.40
N LYS A 107 8.89 4.83 1.82
CA LYS A 107 8.67 5.32 0.45
C LYS A 107 8.14 6.74 0.52
N VAL A 108 8.94 7.68 0.08
CA VAL A 108 8.66 9.11 0.12
C VAL A 108 8.43 9.63 -1.29
N VAL A 109 7.40 10.46 -1.47
CA VAL A 109 7.08 11.08 -2.77
C VAL A 109 6.98 12.58 -2.59
N VAL A 110 7.70 13.33 -3.43
CA VAL A 110 7.76 14.79 -3.41
C VAL A 110 7.80 15.35 -4.83
N SER A 111 7.63 16.67 -4.99
CA SER A 111 7.70 17.34 -6.28
C SER A 111 9.13 17.37 -6.87
N ASP A 112 10.13 17.66 -6.02
CA ASP A 112 11.50 17.96 -6.38
C ASP A 112 12.47 17.68 -5.22
N ILE A 113 13.77 17.93 -5.44
CA ILE A 113 14.84 17.71 -4.45
C ILE A 113 14.75 18.71 -3.29
N GLU A 114 14.31 19.94 -3.53
CA GLU A 114 14.16 20.96 -2.49
C GLU A 114 13.03 20.58 -1.51
N SER A 115 11.92 20.08 -2.05
CA SER A 115 10.82 19.52 -1.26
C SER A 115 11.28 18.31 -0.43
N TYR A 116 12.17 17.48 -0.99
CA TYR A 116 12.77 16.37 -0.26
C TYR A 116 13.65 16.86 0.90
N ASP A 117 14.50 17.85 0.68
CA ASP A 117 15.34 18.45 1.74
C ASP A 117 14.47 19.02 2.88
N SER A 118 13.38 19.67 2.53
CA SER A 118 12.41 20.19 3.50
C SER A 118 11.75 19.07 4.31
N PHE A 119 11.36 17.98 3.67
CA PHE A 119 10.86 16.76 4.34
C PHE A 119 11.93 16.17 5.28
N TYR A 120 13.16 16.01 4.79
CA TYR A 120 14.28 15.44 5.54
C TYR A 120 14.56 16.22 6.83
N LYS A 121 14.62 17.57 6.74
CA LYS A 121 14.81 18.45 7.89
C LYS A 121 13.73 18.27 8.95
N ARG A 122 12.44 18.23 8.53
CA ARG A 122 11.32 17.98 9.45
C ARG A 122 11.39 16.61 10.13
N LEU A 123 11.90 15.61 9.43
CA LEU A 123 12.05 14.26 9.96
C LEU A 123 13.14 14.21 11.05
N ILE A 124 14.32 14.77 10.78
CA ILE A 124 15.45 14.73 11.73
C ILE A 124 15.25 15.61 12.95
N ASP A 125 14.42 16.66 12.86
CA ASP A 125 14.09 17.51 14.01
C ASP A 125 13.24 16.77 15.07
N LYS A 126 12.49 15.79 14.67
CA LYS A 126 11.53 15.08 15.55
C LYS A 126 12.07 13.77 16.11
N VAL A 127 13.02 13.15 15.43
CA VAL A 127 13.51 11.80 15.77
C VAL A 127 15.01 11.74 15.68
N GLN A 128 15.64 11.08 16.66
CA GLN A 128 17.08 10.83 16.66
C GLN A 128 17.40 9.54 15.90
N PHE A 129 18.20 9.67 14.87
CA PHE A 129 18.66 8.55 14.04
C PHE A 129 20.12 8.23 14.27
N ALA A 130 20.49 6.96 14.19
CA ALA A 130 21.88 6.53 14.07
C ALA A 130 22.35 6.69 12.61
N LYS A 131 21.45 6.36 11.66
CA LYS A 131 21.76 6.46 10.23
C LYS A 131 20.48 6.68 9.42
N ILE A 132 20.57 7.56 8.43
CA ILE A 132 19.55 7.71 7.38
C ILE A 132 20.27 7.63 6.04
N THR A 133 19.75 6.83 5.13
CA THR A 133 20.25 6.72 3.76
C THR A 133 19.10 6.87 2.78
N SER A 134 19.23 7.77 1.83
CA SER A 134 18.17 8.08 0.86
C SER A 134 18.60 7.69 -0.54
N HIS A 135 17.79 6.90 -1.22
CA HIS A 135 18.01 6.49 -2.60
C HIS A 135 16.87 6.99 -3.48
N PHE A 136 17.19 7.88 -4.39
CA PHE A 136 16.25 8.40 -5.37
C PHE A 136 16.00 7.35 -6.46
N ALA A 137 14.74 7.03 -6.72
CA ALA A 137 14.38 6.14 -7.81
C ALA A 137 14.58 6.87 -9.14
N ILE A 138 15.40 6.30 -10.01
CA ILE A 138 15.63 6.81 -11.36
C ILE A 138 14.43 6.49 -12.24
N GLU A 139 13.91 5.28 -12.12
CA GLU A 139 12.79 4.77 -12.91
C GLU A 139 11.90 3.86 -12.09
N GLU A 140 10.61 3.92 -12.31
CA GLU A 140 9.61 3.00 -11.78
C GLU A 140 9.30 1.93 -12.84
N ILE A 141 9.89 0.76 -12.69
CA ILE A 141 9.76 -0.35 -13.65
C ILE A 141 8.39 -1.01 -13.55
N LYS A 142 7.85 -1.11 -12.34
CA LYS A 142 6.53 -1.71 -12.09
C LYS A 142 5.90 -1.09 -10.86
N HIS A 143 4.65 -0.71 -11.02
CA HIS A 143 3.77 -0.34 -9.93
C HIS A 143 2.39 -0.96 -10.18
N THR A 144 1.88 -1.73 -9.24
CA THR A 144 0.53 -2.27 -9.25
C THR A 144 -0.03 -2.30 -7.85
N THR A 145 -1.33 -2.08 -7.71
CA THR A 145 -2.09 -2.29 -6.48
C THR A 145 -2.82 -3.64 -6.48
N GLU A 146 -2.77 -4.37 -7.60
CA GLU A 146 -3.38 -5.68 -7.74
C GLU A 146 -2.60 -6.75 -6.97
N ILE A 147 -3.28 -7.43 -6.06
CA ILE A 147 -2.74 -8.59 -5.35
C ILE A 147 -2.95 -9.83 -6.23
N PRO A 148 -1.90 -10.63 -6.50
CA PRO A 148 -2.02 -11.82 -7.35
C PRO A 148 -2.80 -12.92 -6.63
N LEU A 149 -4.11 -12.96 -6.85
CA LEU A 149 -5.03 -13.89 -6.19
C LEU A 149 -4.79 -15.35 -6.61
N SER A 150 -4.14 -15.60 -7.74
CA SER A 150 -3.67 -16.94 -8.15
C SER A 150 -2.74 -17.61 -7.12
N LEU A 151 -2.09 -16.83 -6.25
CA LEU A 151 -1.28 -17.38 -5.16
C LEU A 151 -2.12 -17.95 -4.02
N ILE A 152 -3.40 -17.55 -3.90
CA ILE A 152 -4.31 -18.03 -2.86
C ILE A 152 -4.76 -19.47 -3.14
N GLU A 153 -4.95 -19.86 -4.40
CA GLU A 153 -5.40 -21.20 -4.78
C GLU A 153 -4.45 -22.30 -4.26
N LYS A 154 -3.14 -22.02 -4.24
CA LYS A 154 -2.15 -22.96 -3.68
C LYS A 154 -2.32 -23.12 -2.17
N THR A 155 -2.70 -22.07 -1.46
CA THR A 155 -2.84 -22.09 0.01
C THR A 155 -4.17 -22.71 0.45
N LEU A 156 -5.23 -22.60 -0.37
CA LEU A 156 -6.53 -23.23 -0.08
C LEU A 156 -6.49 -24.73 -0.36
N ARG A 157 -5.79 -25.18 -1.44
CA ARG A 157 -5.63 -26.61 -1.77
C ARG A 157 -4.72 -27.37 -0.83
N SER A 158 -3.90 -26.71 -0.02
CA SER A 158 -2.99 -27.34 0.95
C SER A 158 -3.62 -27.53 2.33
N LYS A 159 -4.90 -27.16 2.52
CA LYS A 159 -5.64 -27.32 3.79
C LYS A 159 -6.75 -28.38 3.74
N ASP A 160 -6.92 -29.01 2.59
CA ASP A 160 -7.73 -30.21 2.37
C ASP A 160 -6.82 -31.44 2.29
#